data_df85af8e04f78c17f44638d9df51453d
#
_entry.id   df85af8e04f78c17f44638d9df51453d
#
_cell.length_a   1.000
_cell.length_b   1.000
_cell.length_c   1.000
_cell.angle_alpha   90.00
_cell.angle_beta   90.00
_cell.angle_gamma   90.00
#
_symmetry.space_group_name_H-M   'P 1'
#
loop_
_entity.id
_entity.type
_entity.pdbx_description
1 polymer ?
#
loop_
_entity_poly.entity_id
_entity_poly.type
_entity_poly.pdbx_seq_one_letter_code
_entity_poly.pdbx_strand_id
1 'polypeptide(L)'
;MGRIMKAVKRCIAVVLCAALLSGCSLISSGDDLLQTPRPSENFMLLQEQLEQIMGDTMTYVSPQGGEYRNTVTFEDIDGDSEKEAIAFLREGSGGKIYVYAFELEDDEYRQIGCIEGPGSALGSMSFLRINEKDEGTGKKRKEKLLVLTWTLSGDVKQGMTVCAVQDGSLTEVLDATYTNYTVSDLDGDGSEELFTVTYDDTGRKTAQVYDYADNKMILLSQTDATQDVQTVANITKGKLDEEGNQAVFVDNKFENDNGIQTDIYVLDKTRLRNVALSANASTYRSISLYYCSDIDGDGIIEVPQLQPMPGYEDSDATQTLWMVDWYRYSMNGATQRTLTTYDSLAEGWTFRFPKEWRGAVTATTTSEAGVSQTTFMQPGQLNDPLLTIYVFTGEDRETAAGSGGLIDLGSTADTCFAAKLGESESSYQISEAEAVEAFSVVQSEWK
;
A
#
# COMPACT_ATOMS: atom_id res chain seq x y z
N MET A 1 31.13 1.97 62.47
CA MET A 1 30.67 1.48 61.13
C MET A 1 29.49 2.29 60.55
N GLY A 2 28.52 2.75 61.33
CA GLY A 2 27.32 3.47 60.79
C GLY A 2 27.55 4.90 60.28
N ARG A 3 28.60 5.62 60.68
CA ARG A 3 28.88 7.00 60.19
C ARG A 3 29.52 7.01 58.81
N ILE A 4 30.38 6.05 58.48
CA ILE A 4 31.03 5.94 57.19
C ILE A 4 30.03 5.56 56.10
N MET A 5 29.11 4.64 56.41
CA MET A 5 28.06 4.22 55.50
C MET A 5 27.03 5.31 55.17
N LYS A 6 26.76 6.25 56.09
CA LYS A 6 25.92 7.44 55.82
C LYS A 6 26.64 8.48 54.96
N ALA A 7 27.97 8.64 55.12
CA ALA A 7 28.77 9.52 54.27
C ALA A 7 28.85 9.00 52.83
N VAL A 8 29.09 7.71 52.65
CA VAL A 8 29.12 7.04 51.30
C VAL A 8 27.76 7.18 50.58
N LYS A 9 26.63 6.97 51.29
CA LYS A 9 25.31 7.13 50.67
C LYS A 9 25.02 8.60 50.26
N ARG A 10 25.51 9.58 51.04
CA ARG A 10 25.38 11.00 50.67
C ARG A 10 26.27 11.38 49.49
N CYS A 11 27.47 10.85 49.39
CA CYS A 11 28.32 11.06 48.21
C CYS A 11 27.75 10.44 46.95
N ILE A 12 27.18 9.22 47.02
CA ILE A 12 26.53 8.57 45.88
C ILE A 12 25.26 9.36 45.42
N ALA A 13 24.48 9.87 46.37
CA ALA A 13 23.32 10.72 46.03
C ALA A 13 23.71 12.02 45.34
N VAL A 14 24.82 12.68 45.78
CA VAL A 14 25.33 13.93 45.18
C VAL A 14 25.87 13.65 43.78
N VAL A 15 26.57 12.54 43.55
CA VAL A 15 27.10 12.15 42.23
C VAL A 15 25.92 11.79 41.28
N LEU A 16 24.89 11.13 41.80
CA LEU A 16 23.67 10.82 40.98
C LEU A 16 22.90 12.10 40.61
N CYS A 17 22.78 13.06 41.52
CA CYS A 17 22.17 14.37 41.23
C CYS A 17 23.01 15.19 40.23
N ALA A 18 24.34 15.14 40.31
CA ALA A 18 25.22 15.83 39.36
C ALA A 18 25.15 15.19 37.94
N ALA A 19 24.98 13.87 37.85
CA ALA A 19 24.81 13.19 36.60
C ALA A 19 23.43 13.46 35.91
N LEU A 20 22.41 13.82 36.73
CA LEU A 20 21.09 14.23 36.21
C LEU A 20 21.05 15.69 35.74
N LEU A 21 22.01 16.50 36.15
CA LEU A 21 22.12 17.91 35.74
C LEU A 21 23.03 18.13 34.52
N SER A 22 23.75 17.10 34.05
CA SER A 22 24.58 17.17 32.85
C SER A 22 23.84 16.76 31.56
N GLY A 23 22.55 16.50 31.64
CA GLY A 23 21.69 16.04 30.53
C GLY A 23 20.95 17.13 29.76
N CYS A 24 21.40 18.37 29.74
CA CYS A 24 20.73 19.45 28.99
C CYS A 24 21.72 20.23 28.13
N SER A 25 22.20 19.64 27.05
CA SER A 25 22.74 20.41 25.93
C SER A 25 22.15 19.99 24.58
N LEU A 26 20.88 19.49 24.57
CA LEU A 26 20.07 19.27 23.39
C LEU A 26 18.93 20.31 23.28
N ILE A 27 19.15 21.51 23.81
CA ILE A 27 18.33 22.65 23.39
C ILE A 27 19.12 23.29 22.26
N SER A 28 18.86 22.82 21.02
CA SER A 28 19.16 23.62 19.84
C SER A 28 18.52 24.99 20.06
N SER A 29 19.30 26.06 19.96
CA SER A 29 18.77 27.40 20.03
C SER A 29 17.68 27.59 18.98
N GLY A 30 16.67 28.43 19.25
CA GLY A 30 15.62 28.70 18.24
C GLY A 30 16.17 29.18 16.89
N ASP A 31 17.42 29.70 16.89
CA ASP A 31 18.15 30.08 15.67
C ASP A 31 18.58 28.83 14.82
N ASP A 32 18.86 27.68 15.45
CA ASP A 32 19.17 26.44 14.71
C ASP A 32 17.93 25.84 14.02
N LEU A 33 16.74 26.11 14.55
CA LEU A 33 15.45 25.69 13.93
C LEU A 33 15.04 26.61 12.78
N LEU A 34 15.64 27.79 12.64
CA LEU A 34 15.40 28.76 11.57
C LEU A 34 16.46 28.68 10.46
N GLN A 35 17.49 27.86 10.62
CA GLN A 35 18.44 27.64 9.54
C GLN A 35 17.76 26.78 8.46
N THR A 36 17.86 27.24 7.21
CA THR A 36 17.49 26.39 6.06
C THR A 36 18.26 25.07 6.17
N PRO A 37 17.59 23.91 5.95
CA PRO A 37 18.26 22.63 5.96
C PRO A 37 19.51 22.70 5.08
N ARG A 38 20.66 22.34 5.63
CA ARG A 38 21.89 22.28 4.84
C ARG A 38 21.71 21.17 3.81
N PRO A 39 22.06 21.40 2.54
CA PRO A 39 22.08 20.35 1.53
C PRO A 39 22.95 19.17 2.02
N SER A 40 22.61 17.95 1.61
CA SER A 40 23.49 16.81 1.87
C SER A 40 24.86 17.03 1.23
N GLU A 41 25.91 16.43 1.79
CA GLU A 41 27.26 16.53 1.23
C GLU A 41 27.28 16.06 -0.23
N ASN A 42 26.62 14.98 -0.54
CA ASN A 42 26.47 14.47 -1.91
C ASN A 42 25.80 15.47 -2.85
N PHE A 43 24.79 16.20 -2.37
CA PHE A 43 24.14 17.23 -3.19
C PHE A 43 25.07 18.39 -3.48
N MET A 44 25.92 18.80 -2.53
CA MET A 44 26.88 19.88 -2.76
C MET A 44 27.95 19.51 -3.79
N LEU A 45 28.42 18.25 -3.80
CA LEU A 45 29.36 17.75 -4.78
C LEU A 45 28.75 17.72 -6.20
N LEU A 46 27.46 17.39 -6.30
CA LEU A 46 26.73 17.32 -7.57
C LEU A 46 26.33 18.70 -8.10
N GLN A 47 26.18 19.69 -7.23
CA GLN A 47 25.60 21.00 -7.56
C GLN A 47 26.35 21.70 -8.72
N GLU A 48 27.67 21.66 -8.73
CA GLU A 48 28.49 22.33 -9.76
C GLU A 48 28.23 21.71 -11.14
N GLN A 49 28.08 20.40 -11.21
CA GLN A 49 27.76 19.69 -12.46
C GLN A 49 26.36 20.05 -12.96
N LEU A 50 25.38 20.08 -12.06
CA LEU A 50 24.01 20.44 -12.42
C LEU A 50 23.89 21.90 -12.86
N GLU A 51 24.58 22.83 -12.22
CA GLU A 51 24.61 24.25 -12.59
C GLU A 51 25.19 24.44 -14.01
N GLN A 52 26.23 23.69 -14.36
CA GLN A 52 26.81 23.74 -15.73
C GLN A 52 25.83 23.21 -16.78
N ILE A 53 25.09 22.13 -16.48
CA ILE A 53 24.09 21.55 -17.39
C ILE A 53 22.89 22.48 -17.55
N MET A 54 22.39 23.01 -16.42
CA MET A 54 21.19 23.84 -16.42
C MET A 54 21.36 25.14 -17.17
N GLY A 55 22.51 25.83 -17.02
CA GLY A 55 22.71 27.13 -17.56
C GLY A 55 21.52 28.06 -17.26
N ASP A 56 21.12 28.87 -18.26
CA ASP A 56 19.97 29.79 -18.15
C ASP A 56 18.67 29.18 -18.70
N THR A 57 18.69 27.94 -19.21
CA THR A 57 17.59 27.36 -20.00
C THR A 57 16.84 26.22 -19.34
N MET A 58 17.44 25.55 -18.36
CA MET A 58 16.83 24.41 -17.70
C MET A 58 16.39 24.72 -16.28
N THR A 59 15.36 24.00 -15.82
CA THR A 59 14.83 24.09 -14.45
C THR A 59 14.62 22.69 -13.88
N TYR A 60 14.75 22.58 -12.57
CA TYR A 60 14.42 21.33 -11.89
C TYR A 60 12.95 20.96 -12.08
N VAL A 61 12.70 19.66 -12.19
CA VAL A 61 11.37 19.08 -12.18
C VAL A 61 11.34 17.91 -11.20
N SER A 62 10.19 17.62 -10.60
CA SER A 62 10.02 16.47 -9.71
C SER A 62 8.93 15.54 -10.22
N PRO A 63 8.98 14.25 -9.90
CA PRO A 63 7.86 13.33 -10.13
C PRO A 63 6.58 13.84 -9.44
N GLN A 64 5.45 13.74 -10.12
CA GLN A 64 4.16 14.21 -9.62
C GLN A 64 3.55 13.26 -8.59
N GLY A 65 3.92 11.98 -8.63
CA GLY A 65 3.42 10.92 -7.76
C GLY A 65 4.50 9.93 -7.36
N GLY A 66 4.09 8.87 -6.66
CA GLY A 66 4.97 7.83 -6.18
C GLY A 66 5.72 8.18 -4.90
N GLU A 67 6.63 7.32 -4.50
CA GLU A 67 7.44 7.46 -3.29
C GLU A 67 8.57 8.49 -3.45
N TYR A 68 9.22 8.49 -4.60
CA TYR A 68 10.36 9.36 -4.91
C TYR A 68 9.88 10.64 -5.59
N ARG A 69 9.77 11.73 -4.82
CA ARG A 69 9.24 13.03 -5.31
C ARG A 69 10.28 14.15 -5.33
N ASN A 70 11.54 13.84 -5.11
CA ASN A 70 12.61 14.82 -5.11
C ASN A 70 13.08 15.12 -6.54
N THR A 71 13.59 16.32 -6.74
CA THR A 71 14.21 16.72 -8.02
C THR A 71 15.54 16.03 -8.27
N VAL A 72 16.20 15.59 -7.20
CA VAL A 72 17.41 14.77 -7.20
C VAL A 72 17.22 13.64 -6.20
N THR A 73 17.51 12.42 -6.61
CA THR A 73 17.46 11.21 -5.78
C THR A 73 18.82 10.53 -5.81
N PHE A 74 19.26 10.02 -4.65
CA PHE A 74 20.50 9.27 -4.50
C PHE A 74 20.18 7.84 -4.15
N GLU A 75 20.52 6.91 -5.04
CA GLU A 75 20.24 5.48 -4.88
C GLU A 75 21.34 4.63 -5.54
N ASP A 76 21.74 3.55 -4.88
CA ASP A 76 22.65 2.55 -5.42
C ASP A 76 21.87 1.74 -6.49
N ILE A 77 22.06 2.06 -7.77
CA ILE A 77 21.31 1.44 -8.86
C ILE A 77 22.09 0.36 -9.59
N ASP A 78 23.41 0.35 -9.53
CA ASP A 78 24.23 -0.67 -10.18
C ASP A 78 24.74 -1.76 -9.20
N GLY A 79 24.49 -1.59 -7.90
CA GLY A 79 24.76 -2.59 -6.87
C GLY A 79 26.20 -2.63 -6.39
N ASP A 80 26.98 -1.57 -6.60
CA ASP A 80 28.36 -1.45 -6.14
C ASP A 80 28.48 -0.93 -4.70
N SER A 81 27.38 -0.48 -4.09
CA SER A 81 27.21 0.09 -2.76
C SER A 81 27.52 1.58 -2.66
N GLU A 82 27.89 2.24 -3.72
CA GLU A 82 27.89 3.70 -3.84
C GLU A 82 26.55 4.17 -4.41
N LYS A 83 26.24 5.45 -4.28
CA LYS A 83 24.93 5.96 -4.72
C LYS A 83 25.10 6.85 -5.94
N GLU A 84 24.43 6.46 -7.01
CA GLU A 84 24.23 7.33 -8.18
C GLU A 84 23.27 8.45 -7.83
N ALA A 85 23.47 9.61 -8.46
CA ALA A 85 22.55 10.72 -8.40
C ALA A 85 21.68 10.74 -9.66
N ILE A 86 20.37 10.78 -9.46
CA ILE A 86 19.38 10.86 -10.55
C ILE A 86 18.73 12.25 -10.46
N ALA A 87 18.88 13.08 -11.48
CA ALA A 87 18.34 14.43 -11.53
C ALA A 87 17.37 14.61 -12.71
N PHE A 88 16.29 15.36 -12.47
CA PHE A 88 15.27 15.64 -13.47
C PHE A 88 15.27 17.12 -13.82
N LEU A 89 15.52 17.42 -15.08
CA LEU A 89 15.60 18.78 -15.60
C LEU A 89 14.63 18.98 -16.77
N ARG A 90 14.03 20.16 -16.87
CA ARG A 90 13.15 20.57 -17.96
C ARG A 90 13.78 21.72 -18.75
N GLU A 91 13.77 21.62 -20.05
CA GLU A 91 14.18 22.68 -20.96
C GLU A 91 13.07 23.74 -21.10
N GLY A 92 13.29 24.94 -20.62
CA GLY A 92 12.35 26.04 -20.69
C GLY A 92 10.98 25.79 -20.10
N SER A 93 10.03 26.66 -20.36
CA SER A 93 8.66 26.52 -19.87
C SER A 93 7.86 25.59 -20.78
N GLY A 94 7.57 24.37 -20.31
CA GLY A 94 6.80 23.37 -21.08
C GLY A 94 7.61 22.59 -22.12
N GLY A 95 8.94 22.67 -22.08
CA GLY A 95 9.85 21.89 -22.93
C GLY A 95 10.03 20.46 -22.44
N LYS A 96 10.96 19.77 -23.09
CA LYS A 96 11.29 18.38 -22.82
C LYS A 96 11.86 18.18 -21.42
N ILE A 97 11.61 17.01 -20.86
CA ILE A 97 12.18 16.59 -19.58
C ILE A 97 13.31 15.62 -19.85
N TYR A 98 14.43 15.84 -19.18
CA TYR A 98 15.62 15.01 -19.27
C TYR A 98 15.91 14.38 -17.91
N VAL A 99 16.32 13.13 -17.94
CA VAL A 99 16.76 12.36 -16.78
C VAL A 99 18.26 12.20 -16.89
N TYR A 100 18.96 12.81 -15.96
CA TYR A 100 20.42 12.72 -15.86
C TYR A 100 20.79 11.73 -14.76
N ALA A 101 21.77 10.88 -15.01
CA ALA A 101 22.38 10.04 -13.99
C ALA A 101 23.86 10.36 -13.86
N PHE A 102 24.34 10.33 -12.62
CA PHE A 102 25.72 10.62 -12.26
C PHE A 102 26.22 9.57 -11.30
N GLU A 103 27.44 9.12 -11.48
CA GLU A 103 28.20 8.23 -10.62
C GLU A 103 29.22 9.04 -9.82
N LEU A 104 29.47 8.68 -8.57
CA LEU A 104 30.51 9.28 -7.73
C LEU A 104 31.84 8.56 -7.99
N GLU A 105 32.83 9.26 -8.54
CA GLU A 105 34.16 8.75 -8.82
C GLU A 105 35.22 9.76 -8.29
N ASP A 106 36.12 9.29 -7.43
CA ASP A 106 37.17 10.13 -6.83
C ASP A 106 36.65 11.44 -6.15
N ASP A 107 35.54 11.38 -5.40
CA ASP A 107 34.84 12.51 -4.77
C ASP A 107 34.23 13.54 -5.75
N GLU A 108 34.06 13.20 -7.02
CA GLU A 108 33.40 14.02 -8.03
C GLU A 108 32.25 13.25 -8.71
N TYR A 109 31.13 13.92 -8.99
CA TYR A 109 30.05 13.31 -9.79
C TYR A 109 30.34 13.42 -11.28
N ARG A 110 30.39 12.27 -11.94
CA ARG A 110 30.55 12.17 -13.40
C ARG A 110 29.21 11.75 -14.03
N GLN A 111 28.76 12.46 -15.03
CA GLN A 111 27.56 12.08 -15.78
C GLN A 111 27.78 10.74 -16.50
N ILE A 112 26.93 9.74 -16.17
CA ILE A 112 26.90 8.43 -16.81
C ILE A 112 25.77 8.26 -17.82
N GLY A 113 24.86 9.23 -17.93
CA GLY A 113 23.83 9.22 -18.95
C GLY A 113 22.87 10.38 -18.88
N CYS A 114 22.12 10.53 -20.00
CA CYS A 114 21.03 11.47 -20.14
C CYS A 114 19.97 10.87 -21.06
N ILE A 115 18.74 10.78 -20.60
CA ILE A 115 17.60 10.24 -21.34
C ILE A 115 16.55 11.33 -21.49
N GLU A 116 16.07 11.53 -22.72
CA GLU A 116 14.95 12.41 -23.01
C GLU A 116 13.64 11.70 -22.76
N GLY A 117 12.80 12.22 -21.86
CA GLY A 117 11.48 11.68 -21.59
C GLY A 117 10.48 11.91 -22.73
N PRO A 118 9.63 10.92 -23.04
CA PRO A 118 8.65 11.01 -24.13
C PRO A 118 7.45 11.89 -23.81
N GLY A 119 7.25 12.26 -22.53
CA GLY A 119 6.05 12.91 -22.05
C GLY A 119 6.20 14.40 -21.72
N SER A 120 5.06 15.05 -21.52
CA SER A 120 4.98 16.46 -21.09
C SER A 120 5.17 16.64 -19.57
N ALA A 121 5.02 15.56 -18.78
CA ALA A 121 5.26 15.56 -17.35
C ALA A 121 5.83 14.20 -16.90
N LEU A 122 6.69 14.25 -15.88
CA LEU A 122 7.18 13.07 -15.17
C LEU A 122 6.12 12.66 -14.15
N GLY A 123 5.51 11.49 -14.33
CA GLY A 123 4.46 10.99 -13.49
C GLY A 123 4.99 10.46 -12.16
N SER A 124 5.83 9.42 -12.20
CA SER A 124 6.46 8.83 -11.02
C SER A 124 7.83 8.25 -11.36
N MET A 125 8.60 8.01 -10.31
CA MET A 125 9.83 7.24 -10.33
C MET A 125 9.71 6.11 -9.32
N SER A 126 10.17 4.92 -9.70
CA SER A 126 10.30 3.76 -8.82
C SER A 126 11.47 2.88 -9.28
N PHE A 127 11.77 1.85 -8.52
CA PHE A 127 12.85 0.91 -8.83
C PHE A 127 12.31 -0.51 -8.91
N LEU A 128 12.88 -1.27 -9.84
CA LEU A 128 12.70 -2.70 -10.00
C LEU A 128 14.01 -3.38 -9.60
N ARG A 129 13.96 -4.29 -8.61
CA ARG A 129 15.16 -4.89 -8.01
C ARG A 129 15.54 -6.16 -8.75
N ILE A 130 16.80 -6.26 -9.15
CA ILE A 130 17.37 -7.42 -9.80
C ILE A 130 18.39 -8.06 -8.87
N ASN A 131 18.30 -9.37 -8.66
CA ASN A 131 19.24 -10.16 -7.88
C ASN A 131 19.99 -11.13 -8.79
N GLU A 132 20.82 -10.61 -9.67
CA GLU A 132 21.65 -11.46 -10.51
C GLU A 132 22.81 -12.10 -9.72
N LYS A 133 23.16 -13.32 -10.09
CA LYS A 133 24.41 -13.94 -9.68
C LYS A 133 25.44 -13.67 -10.76
N ASP A 134 26.49 -12.96 -10.41
CA ASP A 134 27.68 -12.88 -11.24
C ASP A 134 28.25 -14.31 -11.44
N GLU A 135 28.14 -14.83 -12.64
CA GLU A 135 28.59 -16.19 -12.99
C GLU A 135 30.11 -16.40 -12.78
N GLY A 136 30.89 -15.32 -12.84
CA GLY A 136 32.36 -15.37 -12.67
C GLY A 136 32.81 -15.39 -11.22
N THR A 137 32.17 -14.66 -10.33
CA THR A 137 32.58 -14.50 -8.92
C THR A 137 31.64 -15.18 -7.94
N GLY A 138 30.45 -15.58 -8.36
CA GLY A 138 29.41 -16.16 -7.51
C GLY A 138 28.81 -15.15 -6.50
N LYS A 139 29.17 -13.87 -6.56
CA LYS A 139 28.59 -12.81 -5.74
C LYS A 139 27.24 -12.43 -6.31
N LYS A 140 26.25 -12.25 -5.44
CA LYS A 140 24.96 -11.66 -5.82
C LYS A 140 25.16 -10.14 -5.99
N ARG A 141 24.92 -9.66 -7.18
CA ARG A 141 24.81 -8.24 -7.49
C ARG A 141 23.35 -7.83 -7.30
N LYS A 142 23.09 -6.75 -6.59
CA LYS A 142 21.76 -6.24 -6.33
C LYS A 142 21.58 -4.95 -7.13
N GLU A 143 21.23 -5.10 -8.38
CA GLU A 143 20.96 -3.95 -9.26
C GLU A 143 19.53 -3.48 -9.11
N LYS A 144 19.29 -2.22 -9.45
CA LYS A 144 17.97 -1.63 -9.51
C LYS A 144 17.77 -0.97 -10.87
N LEU A 145 16.73 -1.38 -11.59
CA LEU A 145 16.32 -0.68 -12.80
C LEU A 145 15.46 0.51 -12.41
N LEU A 146 15.73 1.64 -13.04
CA LEU A 146 14.97 2.87 -12.87
C LEU A 146 13.69 2.81 -13.72
N VAL A 147 12.53 2.82 -13.09
CA VAL A 147 11.22 2.83 -13.75
C VAL A 147 10.65 4.25 -13.70
N LEU A 148 10.51 4.87 -14.85
CA LEU A 148 10.02 6.22 -15.05
C LEU A 148 8.67 6.20 -15.75
N THR A 149 7.71 6.98 -15.27
CA THR A 149 6.41 7.10 -15.90
C THR A 149 6.16 8.52 -16.40
N TRP A 150 5.42 8.62 -17.52
CA TRP A 150 5.24 9.86 -18.24
C TRP A 150 3.78 10.12 -18.59
N THR A 151 3.35 11.37 -18.44
CA THR A 151 2.08 11.81 -19.01
C THR A 151 2.29 12.14 -20.48
N LEU A 152 1.65 11.37 -21.35
CA LEU A 152 1.67 11.59 -22.80
C LEU A 152 0.60 12.60 -23.22
N SER A 153 0.89 13.38 -24.26
CA SER A 153 -0.06 14.37 -24.77
C SER A 153 -1.18 13.68 -25.55
N GLY A 154 -2.42 13.87 -25.16
CA GLY A 154 -3.60 13.50 -25.95
C GLY A 154 -4.09 12.06 -25.84
N ASP A 155 -3.45 11.20 -25.05
CA ASP A 155 -3.81 9.80 -24.90
C ASP A 155 -4.26 9.44 -23.48
N VAL A 156 -5.11 8.40 -23.39
CA VAL A 156 -5.50 7.78 -22.12
C VAL A 156 -4.34 6.93 -21.56
N LYS A 157 -3.43 6.50 -22.42
CA LYS A 157 -2.24 5.72 -22.04
C LYS A 157 -1.16 6.62 -21.46
N GLN A 158 -0.47 6.09 -20.45
CA GLN A 158 0.73 6.68 -19.89
C GLN A 158 1.97 6.07 -20.56
N GLY A 159 3.03 6.84 -20.69
CA GLY A 159 4.32 6.31 -21.13
C GLY A 159 5.12 5.74 -19.96
N MET A 160 5.98 4.77 -20.23
CA MET A 160 6.91 4.19 -19.29
C MET A 160 8.27 3.99 -19.96
N THR A 161 9.33 4.40 -19.28
CA THR A 161 10.72 4.13 -19.68
C THR A 161 11.39 3.38 -18.53
N VAL A 162 12.02 2.25 -18.81
CA VAL A 162 12.87 1.55 -17.84
C VAL A 162 14.32 1.70 -18.26
N CYS A 163 15.18 2.05 -17.31
CA CYS A 163 16.61 2.25 -17.53
C CYS A 163 17.45 1.38 -16.60
N ALA A 164 18.58 0.93 -17.09
CA ALA A 164 19.61 0.20 -16.35
C ALA A 164 20.97 0.91 -16.49
N VAL A 165 21.86 0.75 -15.53
CA VAL A 165 23.27 1.09 -15.71
C VAL A 165 23.97 -0.13 -16.30
N GLN A 166 24.48 0.03 -17.52
CA GLN A 166 25.17 -1.02 -18.26
C GLN A 166 26.55 -0.50 -18.69
N ASP A 167 27.60 -1.22 -18.33
CA ASP A 167 28.97 -0.81 -18.62
C ASP A 167 29.29 0.64 -18.20
N GLY A 168 28.81 1.06 -17.01
CA GLY A 168 28.97 2.42 -16.47
C GLY A 168 28.19 3.50 -17.23
N SER A 169 27.12 3.14 -17.93
CA SER A 169 26.27 4.08 -18.67
C SER A 169 24.79 3.81 -18.44
N LEU A 170 24.01 4.86 -18.19
CA LEU A 170 22.54 4.77 -18.11
C LEU A 170 21.97 4.47 -19.50
N THR A 171 21.32 3.33 -19.64
CA THR A 171 20.76 2.83 -20.89
C THR A 171 19.27 2.55 -20.74
N GLU A 172 18.46 2.96 -21.72
CA GLU A 172 17.07 2.58 -21.84
C GLU A 172 16.93 1.12 -22.24
N VAL A 173 16.21 0.32 -21.44
CA VAL A 173 15.99 -1.12 -21.66
C VAL A 173 14.55 -1.46 -21.99
N LEU A 174 13.61 -0.52 -21.79
CA LEU A 174 12.20 -0.63 -22.19
C LEU A 174 11.61 0.76 -22.44
N ASP A 175 10.87 0.89 -23.54
CA ASP A 175 9.88 1.94 -23.79
C ASP A 175 8.52 1.27 -24.03
N ALA A 176 7.52 1.62 -23.22
CA ALA A 176 6.21 0.99 -23.26
C ALA A 176 5.08 1.97 -22.91
N THR A 177 3.84 1.57 -23.20
CA THR A 177 2.65 2.27 -22.71
C THR A 177 1.91 1.38 -21.73
N TYR A 178 1.29 2.00 -20.73
CA TYR A 178 0.56 1.30 -19.69
C TYR A 178 -0.67 2.11 -19.25
N THR A 179 -1.59 1.50 -18.54
CA THR A 179 -2.64 2.18 -17.77
C THR A 179 -2.35 2.10 -16.27
N ASN A 180 -1.87 0.95 -15.82
CA ASN A 180 -1.47 0.71 -14.44
C ASN A 180 -0.28 -0.27 -14.42
N TYR A 181 0.55 -0.20 -13.40
CA TYR A 181 1.69 -1.10 -13.25
C TYR A 181 2.01 -1.35 -11.77
N THR A 182 2.75 -2.40 -11.53
CA THR A 182 3.45 -2.67 -10.27
C THR A 182 4.70 -3.49 -10.54
N VAL A 183 5.62 -3.52 -9.57
CA VAL A 183 6.79 -4.39 -9.59
C VAL A 183 6.65 -5.39 -8.46
N SER A 184 6.98 -6.67 -8.72
CA SER A 184 6.85 -7.74 -7.73
C SER A 184 7.69 -8.93 -8.17
N ASP A 185 8.32 -9.63 -7.24
CA ASP A 185 8.94 -10.94 -7.46
C ASP A 185 7.81 -11.98 -7.58
N LEU A 186 7.35 -12.25 -8.81
CA LEU A 186 6.17 -13.08 -9.09
C LEU A 186 6.51 -14.57 -9.23
N ASP A 187 7.75 -14.91 -9.55
CA ASP A 187 8.18 -16.31 -9.71
C ASP A 187 9.01 -16.82 -8.53
N GLY A 188 9.38 -15.93 -7.59
CA GLY A 188 10.05 -16.26 -6.35
C GLY A 188 11.56 -16.48 -6.51
N ASP A 189 12.18 -15.99 -7.58
CA ASP A 189 13.62 -16.13 -7.83
C ASP A 189 14.47 -15.09 -7.08
N GLY A 190 13.81 -14.05 -6.57
CA GLY A 190 14.37 -12.94 -5.80
C GLY A 190 14.64 -11.68 -6.62
N SER A 191 14.46 -11.71 -7.94
CA SER A 191 14.35 -10.53 -8.80
C SER A 191 12.88 -10.09 -8.88
N GLU A 192 12.63 -8.84 -9.24
CA GLU A 192 11.27 -8.37 -9.44
C GLU A 192 10.95 -8.31 -10.94
N GLU A 193 9.75 -8.70 -11.32
CA GLU A 193 9.18 -8.49 -12.64
C GLU A 193 8.39 -7.19 -12.67
N LEU A 194 8.31 -6.61 -13.86
CA LEU A 194 7.43 -5.49 -14.16
C LEU A 194 6.09 -6.03 -14.67
N PHE A 195 5.04 -5.88 -13.86
CA PHE A 195 3.67 -6.16 -14.25
C PHE A 195 2.98 -4.90 -14.74
N THR A 196 2.33 -4.96 -15.91
CA THR A 196 1.57 -3.84 -16.48
C THR A 196 0.16 -4.27 -16.91
N VAL A 197 -0.79 -3.34 -16.80
CA VAL A 197 -2.09 -3.42 -17.47
C VAL A 197 -2.09 -2.39 -18.58
N THR A 198 -2.47 -2.79 -19.79
CA THR A 198 -2.46 -1.93 -20.97
C THR A 198 -3.56 -2.33 -21.96
N TYR A 199 -3.70 -1.57 -23.03
CA TYR A 199 -4.54 -1.93 -24.17
C TYR A 199 -3.65 -2.39 -25.33
N ASP A 200 -4.01 -3.50 -25.96
CA ASP A 200 -3.35 -3.95 -27.19
C ASP A 200 -3.76 -3.10 -28.41
N ASP A 201 -3.19 -3.39 -29.57
CA ASP A 201 -3.47 -2.66 -30.81
C ASP A 201 -4.92 -2.79 -31.29
N THR A 202 -5.67 -3.77 -30.76
CA THR A 202 -7.10 -3.97 -31.06
C THR A 202 -8.02 -3.26 -30.08
N GLY A 203 -7.45 -2.61 -29.04
CA GLY A 203 -8.17 -1.95 -27.96
C GLY A 203 -8.65 -2.90 -26.87
N ARG A 204 -8.17 -4.17 -26.86
CA ARG A 204 -8.45 -5.10 -25.74
C ARG A 204 -7.52 -4.81 -24.56
N LYS A 205 -8.09 -4.85 -23.37
CA LYS A 205 -7.32 -4.73 -22.13
C LYS A 205 -6.58 -6.03 -21.86
N THR A 206 -5.28 -5.94 -21.63
CA THR A 206 -4.38 -7.06 -21.38
C THR A 206 -3.50 -6.78 -20.17
N ALA A 207 -3.10 -7.84 -19.49
CA ALA A 207 -2.02 -7.80 -18.50
C ALA A 207 -0.76 -8.40 -19.11
N GLN A 208 0.38 -7.77 -18.83
CA GLN A 208 1.69 -8.16 -19.34
C GLN A 208 2.67 -8.26 -18.18
N VAL A 209 3.63 -9.16 -18.29
CA VAL A 209 4.75 -9.26 -17.37
C VAL A 209 6.06 -9.23 -18.16
N TYR A 210 6.97 -8.38 -17.73
CA TYR A 210 8.32 -8.24 -18.27
C TYR A 210 9.32 -8.69 -17.24
N ASP A 211 10.32 -9.40 -17.71
CA ASP A 211 11.48 -9.83 -16.92
C ASP A 211 12.75 -9.20 -17.50
N TYR A 212 13.76 -9.00 -16.66
CA TYR A 212 15.05 -8.45 -17.08
C TYR A 212 16.05 -9.58 -17.28
N ALA A 213 16.39 -9.84 -18.52
CA ALA A 213 17.35 -10.88 -18.92
C ALA A 213 18.21 -10.40 -20.09
N ASP A 214 19.47 -10.81 -20.13
CA ASP A 214 20.42 -10.44 -21.18
C ASP A 214 20.52 -8.92 -21.42
N ASN A 215 20.54 -8.15 -20.34
CA ASN A 215 20.60 -6.68 -20.35
C ASN A 215 19.41 -5.99 -21.05
N LYS A 216 18.23 -6.62 -21.05
CA LYS A 216 16.99 -6.09 -21.66
C LYS A 216 15.78 -6.47 -20.85
N MET A 217 14.78 -5.62 -20.89
CA MET A 217 13.43 -6.02 -20.47
C MET A 217 12.76 -6.83 -21.58
N ILE A 218 12.37 -8.04 -21.27
CA ILE A 218 11.76 -8.99 -22.21
C ILE A 218 10.30 -9.20 -21.81
N LEU A 219 9.36 -9.04 -22.75
CA LEU A 219 7.97 -9.43 -22.50
C LEU A 219 7.93 -10.97 -22.34
N LEU A 220 7.84 -11.41 -21.09
CA LEU A 220 7.83 -12.82 -20.75
C LEU A 220 6.50 -13.47 -21.11
N SER A 221 5.38 -12.80 -20.79
CA SER A 221 4.04 -13.32 -21.06
C SER A 221 2.98 -12.21 -21.02
N GLN A 222 1.83 -12.50 -21.65
CA GLN A 222 0.64 -11.68 -21.55
C GLN A 222 -0.62 -12.54 -21.47
N THR A 223 -1.69 -11.99 -20.89
CA THR A 223 -2.99 -12.64 -20.76
C THR A 223 -4.12 -11.60 -20.82
N ASP A 224 -5.34 -12.08 -21.05
CA ASP A 224 -6.52 -11.21 -21.03
C ASP A 224 -6.79 -10.66 -19.62
N ALA A 225 -7.22 -9.42 -19.56
CA ALA A 225 -7.80 -8.78 -18.38
C ALA A 225 -9.33 -8.69 -18.52
N THR A 226 -10.02 -8.37 -17.43
CA THR A 226 -11.46 -8.05 -17.48
C THR A 226 -11.68 -6.87 -18.43
N GLN A 227 -12.60 -7.05 -19.39
CA GLN A 227 -12.99 -6.01 -20.36
C GLN A 227 -14.09 -5.12 -19.80
N ASP A 228 -14.44 -4.05 -20.52
CA ASP A 228 -15.56 -3.14 -20.22
C ASP A 228 -15.43 -2.45 -18.84
N VAL A 229 -14.21 -2.22 -18.39
CA VAL A 229 -13.93 -1.54 -17.14
C VAL A 229 -13.49 -0.10 -17.39
N GLN A 230 -13.96 0.82 -16.56
CA GLN A 230 -13.63 2.23 -16.64
C GLN A 230 -12.18 2.49 -16.22
N THR A 231 -11.80 1.93 -15.08
CA THR A 231 -10.48 2.16 -14.49
C THR A 231 -10.07 1.00 -13.59
N VAL A 232 -8.78 0.89 -13.37
CA VAL A 232 -8.23 0.11 -12.25
C VAL A 232 -8.34 0.98 -11.01
N ALA A 233 -9.10 0.52 -10.03
CA ALA A 233 -9.34 1.22 -8.78
C ALA A 233 -8.19 0.98 -7.78
N ASN A 234 -7.63 -0.25 -7.77
CA ASN A 234 -6.54 -0.61 -6.88
C ASN A 234 -5.70 -1.74 -7.47
N ILE A 235 -4.42 -1.79 -7.12
CA ILE A 235 -3.52 -2.93 -7.36
C ILE A 235 -2.88 -3.30 -6.03
N THR A 236 -3.09 -4.56 -5.62
CA THR A 236 -2.48 -5.15 -4.45
C THR A 236 -1.57 -6.30 -4.88
N LYS A 237 -0.39 -6.40 -4.29
CA LYS A 237 0.54 -7.50 -4.50
C LYS A 237 0.81 -8.21 -3.18
N GLY A 238 0.98 -9.52 -3.24
CA GLY A 238 1.27 -10.33 -2.06
C GLY A 238 1.13 -11.81 -2.34
N LYS A 239 1.17 -12.60 -1.28
CA LYS A 239 0.97 -14.05 -1.41
C LYS A 239 -0.46 -14.37 -1.83
N LEU A 240 -0.57 -15.34 -2.71
CA LEU A 240 -1.86 -15.91 -3.14
C LEU A 240 -2.39 -16.93 -2.13
N ASP A 241 -1.49 -17.74 -1.59
CA ASP A 241 -1.81 -18.93 -0.81
C ASP A 241 -0.73 -19.27 0.23
N GLU A 242 -1.00 -20.32 1.02
CA GLU A 242 -0.08 -20.83 2.06
C GLU A 242 1.19 -21.47 1.47
N GLU A 243 1.20 -21.82 0.19
CA GLU A 243 2.38 -22.34 -0.51
C GLU A 243 3.38 -21.21 -0.82
N GLY A 244 2.95 -19.94 -0.66
CA GLY A 244 3.77 -18.76 -0.85
C GLY A 244 3.85 -18.28 -2.29
N ASN A 245 2.96 -18.78 -3.17
CA ASN A 245 2.85 -18.27 -4.52
C ASN A 245 2.51 -16.77 -4.50
N GLN A 246 3.20 -15.98 -5.32
CA GLN A 246 2.96 -14.54 -5.40
C GLN A 246 1.90 -14.23 -6.44
N ALA A 247 1.15 -13.16 -6.21
CA ALA A 247 0.11 -12.70 -7.14
C ALA A 247 -0.02 -11.18 -7.16
N VAL A 248 -0.57 -10.69 -8.27
CA VAL A 248 -1.06 -9.32 -8.41
C VAL A 248 -2.59 -9.36 -8.51
N PHE A 249 -3.24 -8.64 -7.61
CA PHE A 249 -4.69 -8.47 -7.56
C PHE A 249 -5.03 -7.10 -8.14
N VAL A 250 -5.85 -7.07 -9.18
CA VAL A 250 -6.24 -5.84 -9.87
C VAL A 250 -7.74 -5.64 -9.70
N ASP A 251 -8.11 -4.67 -8.88
CA ASP A 251 -9.51 -4.30 -8.64
C ASP A 251 -9.98 -3.35 -9.74
N ASN A 252 -10.81 -3.87 -10.63
CA ASN A 252 -11.34 -3.17 -11.79
C ASN A 252 -12.73 -2.59 -11.49
N LYS A 253 -12.91 -1.28 -11.71
CA LYS A 253 -14.20 -0.59 -11.56
C LYS A 253 -14.92 -0.45 -12.90
N PHE A 254 -16.21 -0.79 -12.94
CA PHE A 254 -17.03 -0.65 -14.14
C PHE A 254 -17.52 0.79 -14.38
N GLU A 255 -17.74 1.16 -15.64
CA GLU A 255 -18.14 2.52 -16.03
C GLU A 255 -19.55 2.89 -15.58
N ASN A 256 -20.48 1.97 -15.74
CA ASN A 256 -21.92 2.21 -15.51
C ASN A 256 -22.45 1.52 -14.24
N ASP A 257 -21.55 0.99 -13.44
CA ASP A 257 -21.86 0.25 -12.22
C ASP A 257 -20.88 0.68 -11.13
N ASN A 258 -21.34 0.81 -9.90
CA ASN A 258 -20.45 1.02 -8.75
C ASN A 258 -19.72 -0.26 -8.34
N GLY A 259 -19.81 -1.33 -9.14
CA GLY A 259 -19.19 -2.60 -8.86
C GLY A 259 -17.70 -2.63 -9.16
N ILE A 260 -17.05 -3.55 -8.51
CA ILE A 260 -15.65 -3.93 -8.72
C ILE A 260 -15.58 -5.42 -9.06
N GLN A 261 -14.69 -5.76 -9.99
CA GLN A 261 -14.26 -7.12 -10.24
C GLN A 261 -12.74 -7.22 -10.11
N THR A 262 -12.27 -8.22 -9.39
CA THR A 262 -10.84 -8.46 -9.22
C THR A 262 -10.33 -9.46 -10.24
N ASP A 263 -9.30 -9.08 -10.98
CA ASP A 263 -8.43 -9.99 -11.70
C ASP A 263 -7.29 -10.44 -10.77
N ILE A 264 -6.92 -11.71 -10.82
CA ILE A 264 -5.85 -12.28 -9.99
C ILE A 264 -4.81 -12.89 -10.92
N TYR A 265 -3.65 -12.25 -10.98
CA TYR A 265 -2.57 -12.65 -11.88
C TYR A 265 -1.47 -13.37 -11.12
N VAL A 266 -1.08 -14.52 -11.66
CA VAL A 266 0.03 -15.35 -11.16
C VAL A 266 0.97 -15.67 -12.30
N LEU A 267 2.25 -15.80 -11.99
CA LEU A 267 3.25 -16.29 -12.94
C LEU A 267 3.50 -17.79 -12.70
N ASP A 268 2.96 -18.64 -13.58
CA ASP A 268 3.19 -20.09 -13.54
C ASP A 268 4.40 -20.40 -14.43
N LYS A 269 5.56 -20.46 -13.83
CA LYS A 269 6.87 -20.49 -14.51
C LYS A 269 7.10 -19.22 -15.34
N THR A 270 6.87 -19.31 -16.67
CA THR A 270 7.00 -18.19 -17.60
C THR A 270 5.67 -17.76 -18.19
N ARG A 271 4.54 -18.28 -17.67
CA ARG A 271 3.22 -17.99 -18.20
C ARG A 271 2.36 -17.20 -17.23
N LEU A 272 2.03 -15.98 -17.60
CA LEU A 272 1.07 -15.17 -16.87
C LEU A 272 -0.35 -15.74 -17.04
N ARG A 273 -1.07 -15.91 -15.94
CA ARG A 273 -2.44 -16.41 -15.91
C ARG A 273 -3.31 -15.52 -15.04
N ASN A 274 -4.52 -15.22 -15.51
CA ASN A 274 -5.57 -14.69 -14.65
C ASN A 274 -6.36 -15.88 -14.08
N VAL A 275 -6.11 -16.21 -12.81
CA VAL A 275 -6.70 -17.41 -12.19
C VAL A 275 -8.19 -17.24 -11.91
N ALA A 276 -8.66 -16.03 -11.59
CA ALA A 276 -10.07 -15.75 -11.39
C ALA A 276 -10.85 -15.95 -12.70
N LEU A 277 -10.39 -15.36 -13.79
CA LEU A 277 -11.01 -15.46 -15.10
C LEU A 277 -10.95 -16.89 -15.66
N SER A 278 -9.81 -17.56 -15.51
CA SER A 278 -9.59 -18.94 -16.00
C SER A 278 -10.47 -19.96 -15.29
N ALA A 279 -10.75 -19.76 -14.00
CA ALA A 279 -11.61 -20.63 -13.20
C ALA A 279 -13.09 -20.25 -13.30
N ASN A 280 -13.44 -19.19 -14.05
CA ASN A 280 -14.78 -18.58 -14.07
C ASN A 280 -15.30 -18.29 -12.65
N ALA A 281 -14.39 -17.89 -11.77
CA ALA A 281 -14.70 -17.54 -10.40
C ALA A 281 -15.26 -16.12 -10.34
N SER A 282 -16.40 -15.93 -9.66
CA SER A 282 -16.95 -14.60 -9.49
C SER A 282 -16.18 -13.86 -8.41
N THR A 283 -15.51 -12.78 -8.80
CA THR A 283 -14.87 -11.82 -7.89
C THR A 283 -15.61 -10.47 -7.87
N TYR A 284 -16.78 -10.42 -8.49
CA TYR A 284 -17.61 -9.23 -8.58
C TYR A 284 -18.26 -8.89 -7.24
N ARG A 285 -18.30 -7.60 -6.92
CA ARG A 285 -19.02 -7.02 -5.79
C ARG A 285 -19.63 -5.67 -6.17
N SER A 286 -20.84 -5.42 -5.67
CA SER A 286 -21.66 -4.25 -6.06
C SER A 286 -21.25 -2.94 -5.36
N ILE A 287 -20.34 -2.98 -4.39
CA ILE A 287 -19.86 -1.80 -3.66
C ILE A 287 -18.37 -1.60 -3.94
N SER A 288 -18.04 -0.45 -4.50
CA SER A 288 -16.69 -0.13 -4.98
C SER A 288 -15.69 0.30 -3.89
N LEU A 289 -16.02 0.11 -2.62
CA LEU A 289 -15.16 0.47 -1.49
C LEU A 289 -14.39 -0.71 -0.89
N TYR A 290 -14.66 -1.93 -1.34
CA TYR A 290 -14.01 -3.13 -0.85
C TYR A 290 -12.91 -3.58 -1.83
N TYR A 291 -11.66 -3.44 -1.43
CA TYR A 291 -10.49 -3.87 -2.18
C TYR A 291 -9.87 -5.14 -1.60
N CYS A 292 -9.09 -5.83 -2.41
CA CYS A 292 -8.29 -6.95 -1.94
C CYS A 292 -7.26 -6.48 -0.90
N SER A 293 -7.10 -7.23 0.18
CA SER A 293 -6.16 -6.92 1.24
C SER A 293 -5.81 -8.16 2.05
N ASP A 294 -4.69 -8.12 2.76
CA ASP A 294 -4.36 -9.05 3.84
C ASP A 294 -5.18 -8.64 5.07
N ILE A 295 -6.36 -9.25 5.23
CA ILE A 295 -7.34 -8.84 6.24
C ILE A 295 -7.03 -9.38 7.63
N ASP A 296 -6.22 -10.43 7.75
CA ASP A 296 -5.86 -11.06 9.01
C ASP A 296 -4.38 -10.95 9.38
N GLY A 297 -3.56 -10.33 8.51
CA GLY A 297 -2.17 -9.98 8.80
C GLY A 297 -1.19 -11.14 8.59
N ASP A 298 -1.54 -12.19 7.83
CA ASP A 298 -0.67 -13.35 7.60
C ASP A 298 0.16 -13.27 6.30
N GLY A 299 -0.02 -12.18 5.55
CA GLY A 299 0.69 -11.88 4.30
C GLY A 299 0.05 -12.50 3.06
N ILE A 300 -1.09 -13.19 3.19
CA ILE A 300 -1.89 -13.69 2.06
C ILE A 300 -2.98 -12.65 1.77
N ILE A 301 -3.25 -12.40 0.49
CA ILE A 301 -4.24 -11.42 0.09
C ILE A 301 -5.59 -12.10 -0.11
N GLU A 302 -6.61 -11.60 0.59
CA GLU A 302 -7.98 -12.02 0.43
C GLU A 302 -8.75 -11.12 -0.52
N VAL A 303 -9.72 -11.76 -1.20
CA VAL A 303 -10.69 -11.09 -2.08
C VAL A 303 -12.03 -10.99 -1.34
N PRO A 304 -12.57 -9.79 -1.13
CA PRO A 304 -13.85 -9.63 -0.47
C PRO A 304 -15.03 -9.97 -1.38
N GLN A 305 -16.07 -10.58 -0.81
CA GLN A 305 -17.35 -10.83 -1.46
C GLN A 305 -18.48 -10.40 -0.53
N LEU A 306 -19.37 -9.58 -1.06
CA LEU A 306 -20.52 -9.08 -0.29
C LEU A 306 -21.64 -10.11 -0.27
N GLN A 307 -22.19 -10.32 0.91
CA GLN A 307 -23.38 -11.12 1.14
C GLN A 307 -24.38 -10.30 1.96
N PRO A 308 -25.69 -10.28 1.60
CA PRO A 308 -26.67 -9.65 2.48
C PRO A 308 -26.70 -10.38 3.82
N MET A 309 -26.87 -9.64 4.91
CA MET A 309 -27.10 -10.25 6.21
C MET A 309 -28.44 -10.97 6.23
N PRO A 310 -28.59 -12.01 7.06
CA PRO A 310 -29.85 -12.73 7.20
C PRO A 310 -31.04 -11.81 7.46
N GLY A 311 -32.07 -11.93 6.61
CA GLY A 311 -33.25 -11.06 6.63
C GLY A 311 -33.19 -9.83 5.74
N TYR A 312 -32.08 -9.62 5.02
CA TYR A 312 -31.90 -8.53 4.04
C TYR A 312 -31.79 -9.01 2.59
N GLU A 313 -32.01 -10.29 2.32
CA GLU A 313 -31.82 -10.93 1.01
C GLU A 313 -32.68 -10.31 -0.09
N ASP A 314 -33.89 -9.86 0.27
CA ASP A 314 -34.86 -9.25 -0.63
C ASP A 314 -34.95 -7.70 -0.45
N SER A 315 -34.02 -7.10 0.27
CA SER A 315 -34.01 -5.66 0.54
C SER A 315 -33.38 -4.89 -0.61
N ASP A 316 -33.82 -3.63 -0.82
CA ASP A 316 -33.14 -2.73 -1.75
C ASP A 316 -31.69 -2.52 -1.31
N ALA A 317 -30.77 -2.40 -2.27
CA ALA A 317 -29.33 -2.28 -2.01
C ALA A 317 -28.95 -1.15 -1.02
N THR A 318 -29.75 -0.08 -0.99
CA THR A 318 -29.57 1.08 -0.08
C THR A 318 -30.02 0.80 1.37
N GLN A 319 -30.80 -0.25 1.59
CA GLN A 319 -31.31 -0.65 2.90
C GLN A 319 -30.68 -1.95 3.40
N THR A 320 -29.92 -2.62 2.53
CA THR A 320 -29.27 -3.89 2.84
C THR A 320 -28.08 -3.66 3.76
N LEU A 321 -28.05 -4.36 4.89
CA LEU A 321 -26.82 -4.53 5.66
C LEU A 321 -26.04 -5.71 5.08
N TRP A 322 -24.77 -5.48 4.86
CA TRP A 322 -23.88 -6.44 4.22
C TRP A 322 -22.92 -7.06 5.22
N MET A 323 -22.66 -8.35 5.10
CA MET A 323 -21.47 -8.99 5.63
C MET A 323 -20.49 -9.20 4.46
N VAL A 324 -19.21 -9.22 4.77
CA VAL A 324 -18.14 -9.43 3.81
C VAL A 324 -17.48 -10.77 4.09
N ASP A 325 -17.60 -11.69 3.16
CA ASP A 325 -16.85 -12.93 3.17
C ASP A 325 -15.50 -12.71 2.47
N TRP A 326 -14.40 -13.06 3.13
CA TRP A 326 -13.05 -12.92 2.61
C TRP A 326 -12.51 -14.26 2.15
N TYR A 327 -12.04 -14.32 0.90
CA TYR A 327 -11.63 -15.56 0.23
C TYR A 327 -10.18 -15.52 -0.21
N ARG A 328 -9.44 -16.56 0.12
CA ARG A 328 -8.16 -16.91 -0.52
C ARG A 328 -8.40 -17.68 -1.79
N TYR A 329 -7.49 -17.48 -2.72
CA TYR A 329 -7.46 -18.17 -3.98
C TYR A 329 -6.21 -19.04 -4.05
N SER A 330 -6.26 -20.09 -4.85
CA SER A 330 -5.09 -20.92 -5.16
C SER A 330 -4.74 -20.82 -6.64
N MET A 331 -3.59 -21.36 -7.03
CA MET A 331 -3.10 -21.36 -8.41
C MET A 331 -4.08 -21.91 -9.44
N ASN A 332 -4.99 -22.81 -9.06
CA ASN A 332 -6.03 -23.36 -9.93
C ASN A 332 -7.36 -22.60 -9.86
N GLY A 333 -7.43 -21.50 -9.12
CA GLY A 333 -8.63 -20.69 -8.92
C GLY A 333 -9.63 -21.26 -7.89
N ALA A 334 -9.28 -22.33 -7.17
CA ALA A 334 -10.10 -22.79 -6.05
C ALA A 334 -10.08 -21.74 -4.93
N THR A 335 -11.22 -21.62 -4.23
CA THR A 335 -11.41 -20.59 -3.20
C THR A 335 -11.63 -21.24 -1.84
N GLN A 336 -11.10 -20.57 -0.81
CA GLN A 336 -11.35 -20.91 0.58
C GLN A 336 -11.73 -19.63 1.33
N ARG A 337 -12.89 -19.63 2.00
CA ARG A 337 -13.25 -18.53 2.89
C ARG A 337 -12.41 -18.60 4.16
N THR A 338 -11.75 -17.49 4.51
CA THR A 338 -10.93 -17.34 5.73
C THR A 338 -11.74 -16.81 6.88
N LEU A 339 -12.42 -15.68 6.66
CA LEU A 339 -13.22 -15.03 7.69
C LEU A 339 -14.42 -14.28 7.09
N THR A 340 -15.28 -13.79 7.95
CA THR A 340 -16.42 -12.92 7.60
C THR A 340 -16.36 -11.69 8.49
N THR A 341 -16.58 -10.49 7.93
CA THR A 341 -16.67 -9.23 8.68
C THR A 341 -18.02 -8.56 8.47
N TYR A 342 -18.36 -7.69 9.41
CA TYR A 342 -19.30 -6.60 9.25
C TYR A 342 -18.50 -5.30 9.28
N ASP A 343 -18.65 -4.46 8.27
CA ASP A 343 -17.86 -3.24 8.15
C ASP A 343 -18.77 -2.02 8.13
N SER A 344 -18.60 -1.13 9.10
CA SER A 344 -19.21 0.20 9.10
C SER A 344 -18.21 1.20 8.50
N LEU A 345 -18.15 1.25 7.16
CA LEU A 345 -17.20 2.11 6.43
C LEU A 345 -17.41 3.59 6.74
N ALA A 346 -18.65 4.01 6.95
CA ALA A 346 -18.98 5.41 7.27
C ALA A 346 -18.48 5.82 8.66
N GLU A 347 -18.40 4.89 9.60
CA GLU A 347 -17.99 5.11 10.98
C GLU A 347 -16.55 4.65 11.26
N GLY A 348 -15.90 3.99 10.27
CA GLY A 348 -14.50 3.61 10.31
C GLY A 348 -14.17 2.46 11.25
N TRP A 349 -15.02 1.43 11.29
CA TRP A 349 -14.75 0.23 12.08
C TRP A 349 -15.19 -1.06 11.37
N THR A 350 -14.58 -2.16 11.77
CA THR A 350 -14.91 -3.52 11.33
C THR A 350 -15.05 -4.46 12.53
N PHE A 351 -15.90 -5.46 12.37
CA PHE A 351 -16.11 -6.52 13.35
C PHE A 351 -15.99 -7.89 12.70
N ARG A 352 -15.00 -8.68 13.12
CA ARG A 352 -14.80 -10.04 12.63
C ARG A 352 -15.82 -10.97 13.27
N PHE A 353 -16.64 -11.63 12.46
CA PHE A 353 -17.65 -12.54 12.94
C PHE A 353 -17.03 -13.81 13.54
N PRO A 354 -17.52 -14.27 14.72
CA PRO A 354 -17.39 -15.65 15.12
C PRO A 354 -17.90 -16.58 14.02
N LYS A 355 -17.26 -17.73 13.83
CA LYS A 355 -17.60 -18.65 12.72
C LYS A 355 -19.09 -19.04 12.70
N GLU A 356 -19.69 -19.15 13.87
CA GLU A 356 -21.08 -19.53 14.09
C GLU A 356 -22.08 -18.42 13.70
N TRP A 357 -21.65 -17.17 13.68
CA TRP A 357 -22.53 -16.02 13.40
C TRP A 357 -22.94 -15.92 11.93
N ARG A 358 -22.08 -16.39 11.04
CA ARG A 358 -22.34 -16.29 9.62
C ARG A 358 -23.60 -17.05 9.22
N GLY A 359 -24.58 -16.34 8.64
CA GLY A 359 -25.87 -16.91 8.23
C GLY A 359 -26.84 -17.17 9.37
N ALA A 360 -26.45 -16.93 10.63
CA ALA A 360 -27.27 -17.12 11.82
C ALA A 360 -27.54 -15.82 12.56
N VAL A 361 -26.72 -14.79 12.35
CA VAL A 361 -26.81 -13.50 13.05
C VAL A 361 -27.04 -12.39 12.02
N THR A 362 -27.94 -11.50 12.35
CA THR A 362 -28.26 -10.27 11.59
C THR A 362 -27.91 -9.04 12.42
N ALA A 363 -28.06 -7.86 11.84
CA ALA A 363 -27.87 -6.62 12.56
C ALA A 363 -28.99 -5.61 12.25
N THR A 364 -29.11 -4.64 13.13
CA THR A 364 -29.87 -3.40 12.89
C THR A 364 -29.02 -2.21 13.27
N THR A 365 -29.21 -1.08 12.59
CA THR A 365 -28.49 0.16 12.89
C THR A 365 -29.46 1.28 13.24
N THR A 366 -29.10 2.10 14.23
CA THR A 366 -29.80 3.33 14.60
C THR A 366 -28.79 4.44 14.82
N SER A 367 -29.16 5.68 14.58
CA SER A 367 -28.31 6.84 14.82
C SER A 367 -29.16 8.00 15.36
N GLU A 368 -28.84 8.46 16.56
CA GLU A 368 -29.54 9.56 17.23
C GLU A 368 -28.53 10.41 18.02
N ALA A 369 -28.61 11.74 17.85
CA ALA A 369 -27.96 12.73 18.71
C ALA A 369 -26.46 12.47 19.00
N GLY A 370 -25.68 12.10 17.97
CA GLY A 370 -24.23 11.86 18.11
C GLY A 370 -23.87 10.46 18.63
N VAL A 371 -24.83 9.55 18.71
CA VAL A 371 -24.62 8.14 19.06
C VAL A 371 -25.19 7.26 17.96
N SER A 372 -24.36 6.47 17.34
CA SER A 372 -24.79 5.41 16.43
C SER A 372 -24.67 4.06 17.14
N GLN A 373 -25.58 3.15 16.82
CA GLN A 373 -25.63 1.81 17.41
C GLN A 373 -25.80 0.80 16.30
N THR A 374 -24.99 -0.25 16.34
CA THR A 374 -25.16 -1.48 15.54
C THR A 374 -25.43 -2.62 16.49
N THR A 375 -26.60 -3.22 16.39
CA THR A 375 -27.03 -4.31 17.28
C THR A 375 -27.11 -5.61 16.51
N PHE A 376 -26.35 -6.60 16.94
CA PHE A 376 -26.30 -7.95 16.38
C PHE A 376 -27.23 -8.87 17.17
N MET A 377 -28.03 -9.67 16.46
CA MET A 377 -29.03 -10.57 17.03
C MET A 377 -29.35 -11.71 16.08
N GLN A 378 -30.05 -12.73 16.55
CA GLN A 378 -30.62 -13.72 15.66
C GLN A 378 -31.81 -13.14 14.85
N PRO A 379 -32.02 -13.52 13.59
CA PRO A 379 -33.17 -13.06 12.82
C PRO A 379 -34.50 -13.29 13.54
N GLY A 380 -35.30 -12.21 13.60
CA GLY A 380 -36.60 -12.24 14.29
C GLY A 380 -36.55 -12.08 15.83
N GLN A 381 -35.37 -11.98 16.44
CA GLN A 381 -35.20 -11.83 17.89
C GLN A 381 -34.72 -10.43 18.29
N LEU A 382 -35.47 -9.40 17.86
CA LEU A 382 -35.12 -7.99 18.09
C LEU A 382 -34.92 -7.60 19.57
N ASN A 383 -35.55 -8.34 20.50
CA ASN A 383 -35.47 -8.05 21.92
C ASN A 383 -34.42 -8.90 22.67
N ASP A 384 -33.63 -9.68 21.96
CA ASP A 384 -32.58 -10.55 22.49
C ASP A 384 -31.25 -10.31 21.80
N PRO A 385 -30.62 -9.13 22.03
CA PRO A 385 -29.35 -8.77 21.40
C PRO A 385 -28.21 -9.68 21.90
N LEU A 386 -27.29 -10.02 21.01
CA LEU A 386 -26.04 -10.69 21.33
C LEU A 386 -24.94 -9.68 21.68
N LEU A 387 -24.84 -8.64 20.87
CA LEU A 387 -23.85 -7.56 20.99
C LEU A 387 -24.44 -6.28 20.42
N THR A 388 -24.21 -5.17 21.09
CA THR A 388 -24.42 -3.81 20.53
C THR A 388 -23.11 -3.06 20.54
N ILE A 389 -22.69 -2.56 19.38
CA ILE A 389 -21.55 -1.65 19.22
C ILE A 389 -22.08 -0.22 19.14
N TYR A 390 -21.50 0.65 19.95
CA TYR A 390 -21.81 2.07 20.04
C TYR A 390 -20.68 2.89 19.46
N VAL A 391 -21.03 3.89 18.69
CA VAL A 391 -20.10 4.88 18.16
C VAL A 391 -20.52 6.25 18.69
N PHE A 392 -19.67 6.87 19.49
CA PHE A 392 -19.90 8.16 20.10
C PHE A 392 -19.08 9.23 19.40
N THR A 393 -19.76 10.32 19.03
CA THR A 393 -19.13 11.52 18.43
C THR A 393 -19.51 12.77 19.23
N GLY A 394 -18.81 13.88 18.99
CA GLY A 394 -19.06 15.14 19.69
C GLY A 394 -18.22 15.32 20.97
N GLU A 395 -18.50 16.41 21.73
CA GLU A 395 -17.68 16.84 22.86
C GLU A 395 -17.76 15.88 24.06
N ASP A 396 -18.93 15.26 24.30
CA ASP A 396 -19.16 14.37 25.45
C ASP A 396 -18.83 12.88 25.15
N ARG A 397 -18.25 12.55 24.00
CA ARG A 397 -18.03 11.16 23.53
C ARG A 397 -17.28 10.28 24.54
N GLU A 398 -16.24 10.80 25.18
CA GLU A 398 -15.43 10.05 26.16
C GLU A 398 -16.23 9.72 27.42
N THR A 399 -17.00 10.71 27.89
CA THR A 399 -17.86 10.52 29.07
C THR A 399 -18.98 9.52 28.78
N ALA A 400 -19.56 9.61 27.59
CA ALA A 400 -20.64 8.72 27.15
C ALA A 400 -20.13 7.28 26.98
N ALA A 401 -18.99 7.07 26.34
CA ALA A 401 -18.38 5.76 26.14
C ALA A 401 -17.92 5.13 27.46
N GLY A 402 -17.44 5.92 28.42
CA GLY A 402 -17.04 5.45 29.75
C GLY A 402 -18.20 5.22 30.73
N SER A 403 -19.45 5.45 30.32
CA SER A 403 -20.63 5.34 31.19
C SER A 403 -21.35 3.99 31.02
N GLY A 404 -22.19 3.64 31.98
CA GLY A 404 -23.17 2.54 31.85
C GLY A 404 -22.59 1.12 31.78
N GLY A 405 -21.34 0.91 32.16
CA GLY A 405 -20.71 -0.42 32.15
C GLY A 405 -20.48 -0.97 30.74
N LEU A 406 -20.22 -0.08 29.80
CA LEU A 406 -19.83 -0.44 28.44
C LEU A 406 -18.41 -0.98 28.39
N ILE A 407 -18.15 -1.88 27.46
CA ILE A 407 -16.82 -2.41 27.13
C ILE A 407 -16.13 -1.39 26.23
N ASP A 408 -14.94 -0.96 26.59
CA ASP A 408 -14.12 -0.06 25.76
C ASP A 408 -13.57 -0.83 24.55
N LEU A 409 -13.82 -0.31 23.35
CA LEU A 409 -13.31 -0.85 22.07
C LEU A 409 -12.25 0.06 21.43
N GLY A 410 -11.91 1.19 22.08
CA GLY A 410 -10.91 2.13 21.61
C GLY A 410 -11.51 3.45 21.09
N SER A 411 -10.62 4.30 20.57
CA SER A 411 -11.00 5.65 20.09
C SER A 411 -10.06 6.16 18.98
N THR A 412 -10.59 7.10 18.21
CA THR A 412 -9.83 7.99 17.33
C THR A 412 -9.82 9.42 17.88
N ALA A 413 -9.27 10.38 17.15
CA ALA A 413 -9.30 11.79 17.54
C ALA A 413 -10.73 12.33 17.77
N ASP A 414 -11.70 11.86 16.97
CA ASP A 414 -13.05 12.42 16.92
C ASP A 414 -14.17 11.46 17.35
N THR A 415 -13.83 10.18 17.63
CA THR A 415 -14.80 9.11 17.85
C THR A 415 -14.34 8.19 18.97
N CYS A 416 -15.29 7.75 19.83
CA CYS A 416 -15.07 6.68 20.79
C CYS A 416 -15.99 5.48 20.47
N PHE A 417 -15.46 4.27 20.61
CA PHE A 417 -16.15 3.02 20.35
C PHE A 417 -16.32 2.25 21.64
N ALA A 418 -17.51 1.74 21.85
CA ALA A 418 -17.80 0.89 23.01
C ALA A 418 -18.80 -0.20 22.64
N ALA A 419 -18.85 -1.25 23.45
CA ALA A 419 -19.79 -2.34 23.24
C ALA A 419 -20.59 -2.68 24.49
N LYS A 420 -21.72 -3.33 24.28
CA LYS A 420 -22.51 -3.96 25.33
C LYS A 420 -22.90 -5.37 24.89
N LEU A 421 -22.58 -6.34 25.70
CA LEU A 421 -23.07 -7.71 25.52
C LEU A 421 -24.54 -7.79 25.89
N GLY A 422 -25.29 -8.58 25.15
CA GLY A 422 -26.64 -8.95 25.52
C GLY A 422 -26.66 -9.95 26.69
N GLU A 423 -27.81 -10.13 27.27
CA GLU A 423 -28.07 -11.12 28.36
C GLU A 423 -28.66 -12.43 27.77
N SER A 424 -28.42 -12.69 26.48
CA SER A 424 -28.96 -13.84 25.77
C SER A 424 -28.33 -15.17 26.30
N GLU A 425 -29.13 -16.18 26.46
CA GLU A 425 -28.66 -17.57 26.73
C GLU A 425 -28.36 -18.34 25.42
N SER A 426 -28.33 -17.62 24.29
CA SER A 426 -28.06 -18.20 22.99
C SER A 426 -26.64 -18.78 22.87
N SER A 427 -26.51 -19.88 22.14
CA SER A 427 -25.19 -20.45 21.78
C SER A 427 -24.31 -19.52 20.90
N TYR A 428 -24.88 -18.42 20.40
CA TYR A 428 -24.18 -17.38 19.65
C TYR A 428 -23.65 -16.27 20.55
N GLN A 429 -23.90 -16.32 21.88
CA GLN A 429 -23.36 -15.34 22.82
C GLN A 429 -21.82 -15.40 22.82
N ILE A 430 -21.17 -14.24 22.82
CA ILE A 430 -19.72 -14.11 22.89
C ILE A 430 -19.30 -13.48 24.22
N SER A 431 -18.06 -13.66 24.59
CA SER A 431 -17.46 -13.03 25.76
C SER A 431 -16.98 -11.61 25.46
N GLU A 432 -16.70 -10.82 26.48
CA GLU A 432 -16.11 -9.50 26.39
C GLU A 432 -14.74 -9.55 25.65
N ALA A 433 -13.91 -10.56 25.98
CA ALA A 433 -12.61 -10.73 25.34
C ALA A 433 -12.73 -10.99 23.84
N GLU A 434 -13.69 -11.83 23.41
CA GLU A 434 -13.97 -12.10 22.00
C GLU A 434 -14.51 -10.86 21.29
N ALA A 435 -15.35 -10.04 21.95
CA ALA A 435 -15.86 -8.80 21.37
C ALA A 435 -14.73 -7.78 21.13
N VAL A 436 -13.81 -7.63 22.09
CA VAL A 436 -12.64 -6.75 21.97
C VAL A 436 -11.68 -7.24 20.89
N GLU A 437 -11.39 -8.55 20.84
CA GLU A 437 -10.49 -9.14 19.83
C GLU A 437 -11.07 -9.03 18.41
N ALA A 438 -12.40 -9.13 18.27
CA ALA A 438 -13.07 -9.11 16.98
C ALA A 438 -13.24 -7.70 16.41
N PHE A 439 -13.15 -6.66 17.22
CA PHE A 439 -13.32 -5.26 16.81
C PHE A 439 -12.01 -4.64 16.38
N SER A 440 -12.06 -3.87 15.29
CA SER A 440 -10.91 -3.06 14.82
C SER A 440 -11.39 -1.73 14.27
N VAL A 441 -10.63 -0.68 14.58
CA VAL A 441 -10.80 0.64 13.96
C VAL A 441 -10.09 0.62 12.60
N VAL A 442 -10.82 0.89 11.54
CA VAL A 442 -10.24 1.04 10.20
C VAL A 442 -9.55 2.39 10.14
N GLN A 443 -8.23 2.40 10.25
CA GLN A 443 -7.45 3.61 9.97
C GLN A 443 -7.62 3.93 8.49
N SER A 444 -7.94 5.19 8.18
CA SER A 444 -8.30 5.68 6.84
C SER A 444 -7.11 5.66 5.86
N GLU A 445 -6.50 4.52 5.63
CA GLU A 445 -5.59 4.31 4.49
C GLU A 445 -6.36 4.04 3.18
N TRP A 446 -7.68 4.02 3.24
CA TRP A 446 -8.59 3.94 2.09
C TRP A 446 -8.79 5.32 1.42
N LYS A 447 -7.68 6.02 1.10
CA LYS A 447 -7.71 7.26 0.31
C LYS A 447 -7.06 7.06 -1.04
#